data_8af7143ef5ecd60f62230f91d7f8ecef
#
_entry.id   8af7143ef5ecd60f62230f91d7f8ecef
#
_cell.length_a   1.000
_cell.length_b   1.000
_cell.length_c   1.000
_cell.angle_alpha   90.00
_cell.angle_beta   90.00
_cell.angle_gamma   90.00
#
_symmetry.space_group_name_H-M   'P 1'
#
loop_
_entity.id
_entity.type
_entity.pdbx_description
1 polymer ?
#
loop_
_entity_poly.entity_id
_entity_poly.type
_entity_poly.pdbx_seq_one_letter_code
_entity_poly.pdbx_strand_id
1 'polypeptide(L)'
;RSIEYYRELINNPEGLFIVSENAGEVLGFAYGYEEQKGVLSIHKKRTFFFLDNIVVRKDRQGSGLGSQLFDRIITECRERKYSDIMLNVYSFNAGAIALYEKKGFTQLSRDYILEL
;
A
#
# COMPACT_ATOMS: atom_id res chain seq x y z
N ARG A 1 -20.91 -2.89 -12.38
CA ARG A 1 -19.74 -2.77 -11.59
C ARG A 1 -19.96 -3.30 -10.16
N SER A 2 -19.17 -4.21 -9.75
CA SER A 2 -19.36 -4.82 -8.45
C SER A 2 -19.00 -3.84 -7.34
N ILE A 3 -19.69 -3.96 -6.23
CA ILE A 3 -19.42 -3.20 -5.04
C ILE A 3 -18.43 -3.98 -4.21
N GLU A 4 -17.28 -3.41 -4.01
CA GLU A 4 -16.31 -4.02 -3.14
C GLU A 4 -16.65 -3.69 -1.71
N TYR A 5 -16.49 -4.66 -0.89
CA TYR A 5 -16.74 -4.53 0.52
C TYR A 5 -15.40 -4.54 1.23
N TYR A 6 -15.06 -3.43 1.84
CA TYR A 6 -13.79 -3.29 2.52
C TYR A 6 -13.99 -3.36 4.00
N ARG A 7 -13.12 -4.07 4.66
CA ARG A 7 -13.17 -4.11 6.11
C ARG A 7 -11.79 -4.32 6.67
N GLU A 8 -11.64 -3.89 7.90
CA GLU A 8 -10.43 -4.03 8.65
C GLU A 8 -10.48 -5.34 9.40
N LEU A 9 -9.54 -6.24 9.13
CA LEU A 9 -9.54 -7.55 9.75
C LEU A 9 -8.68 -7.61 11.01
N ILE A 10 -7.67 -6.76 11.09
CA ILE A 10 -6.76 -6.75 12.23
C ILE A 10 -7.07 -5.53 13.07
N ASN A 11 -7.51 -5.76 14.28
CA ASN A 11 -7.79 -4.67 15.22
C ASN A 11 -6.51 -4.31 15.95
N ASN A 12 -5.60 -3.70 15.23
CA ASN A 12 -4.30 -3.30 15.72
C ASN A 12 -4.14 -1.81 15.45
N PRO A 13 -3.96 -0.99 16.48
CA PRO A 13 -3.86 0.46 16.26
C PRO A 13 -2.68 0.86 15.36
N GLU A 14 -1.66 0.00 15.28
CA GLU A 14 -0.50 0.31 14.46
C GLU A 14 -0.52 -0.38 13.10
N GLY A 15 -1.54 -1.17 12.83
CA GLY A 15 -1.66 -1.88 11.57
C GLY A 15 -2.96 -1.59 10.86
N LEU A 16 -2.99 -1.92 9.58
CA LEU A 16 -4.17 -1.72 8.79
C LEU A 16 -4.23 -2.84 7.75
N PHE A 17 -5.28 -3.63 7.80
CA PHE A 17 -5.48 -4.74 6.89
C PHE A 17 -6.86 -4.57 6.27
N ILE A 18 -6.89 -4.19 5.00
CA ILE A 18 -8.12 -3.92 4.28
C ILE A 18 -8.34 -5.01 3.25
N VAL A 19 -9.54 -5.57 3.25
CA VAL A 19 -9.90 -6.67 2.37
C VAL A 19 -11.04 -6.22 1.47
N SER A 20 -10.93 -6.54 0.20
CA SER A 20 -12.00 -6.34 -0.75
C SER A 20 -12.72 -7.67 -0.96
N GLU A 21 -14.02 -7.67 -0.74
CA GLU A 21 -14.84 -8.87 -0.86
C GLU A 21 -16.03 -8.63 -1.74
N ASN A 22 -16.47 -9.68 -2.39
CA ASN A 22 -17.71 -9.66 -3.14
C ASN A 22 -18.35 -11.03 -3.02
N ALA A 23 -19.60 -11.08 -2.57
CA ALA A 23 -20.35 -12.32 -2.41
C ALA A 23 -19.59 -13.35 -1.58
N GLY A 24 -18.91 -12.90 -0.54
CA GLY A 24 -18.19 -13.78 0.38
C GLY A 24 -16.81 -14.18 -0.10
N GLU A 25 -16.41 -13.74 -1.28
CA GLU A 25 -15.08 -14.07 -1.81
C GLU A 25 -14.14 -12.91 -1.65
N VAL A 26 -12.90 -13.20 -1.26
CA VAL A 26 -11.86 -12.20 -1.15
C VAL A 26 -11.27 -11.96 -2.53
N LEU A 27 -11.35 -10.73 -2.99
CA LEU A 27 -10.84 -10.35 -4.31
C LEU A 27 -9.44 -9.75 -4.23
N GLY A 28 -9.09 -9.20 -3.08
CA GLY A 28 -7.78 -8.62 -2.88
C GLY A 28 -7.66 -8.06 -1.49
N PHE A 29 -6.44 -7.64 -1.14
CA PHE A 29 -6.22 -7.05 0.16
C PHE A 29 -5.02 -6.11 0.12
N ALA A 30 -4.95 -5.24 1.12
CA ALA A 30 -3.82 -4.36 1.33
C ALA A 30 -3.47 -4.40 2.81
N TYR A 31 -2.18 -4.39 3.10
CA TYR A 31 -1.71 -4.47 4.46
C TYR A 31 -0.51 -3.56 4.65
N GLY A 32 -0.50 -2.88 5.77
CA GLY A 32 0.63 -2.06 6.15
C GLY A 32 0.59 -1.76 7.64
N TYR A 33 1.55 -0.96 8.08
CA TYR A 33 1.68 -0.68 9.50
C TYR A 33 2.41 0.63 9.71
N GLU A 34 2.28 1.12 10.91
CA GLU A 34 2.87 2.38 11.32
C GLU A 34 4.35 2.22 11.60
N GLU A 35 5.13 3.20 11.18
CA GLU A 35 6.56 3.25 11.45
C GLU A 35 6.90 4.62 12.03
N GLN A 36 7.81 4.64 12.99
CA GLN A 36 8.20 5.86 13.68
C GLN A 36 9.46 6.48 13.11
N LYS A 37 10.26 5.69 12.38
CA LYS A 37 11.51 6.16 11.82
C LYS A 37 11.45 6.08 10.31
N GLY A 38 11.69 7.20 9.67
CA GLY A 38 11.76 7.19 8.23
C GLY A 38 13.16 6.90 7.73
N VAL A 39 13.27 6.67 6.44
CA VAL A 39 14.57 6.51 5.78
C VAL A 39 15.37 7.80 5.90
N LEU A 40 14.66 8.91 6.08
CA LEU A 40 15.30 10.22 6.21
C LEU A 40 15.41 10.59 7.68
N SER A 41 16.03 9.73 8.45
CA SER A 41 16.15 9.92 9.90
C SER A 41 17.00 11.14 10.27
N ILE A 42 17.76 11.66 9.33
CA ILE A 42 18.52 12.88 9.56
C ILE A 42 17.61 14.10 9.65
N HIS A 43 16.38 13.98 9.24
CA HIS A 43 15.41 15.06 9.33
C HIS A 43 14.71 14.96 10.66
N LYS A 44 13.47 15.24 10.74
CA LYS A 44 12.77 15.13 12.00
C LYS A 44 12.02 13.82 12.07
N LYS A 45 11.70 13.43 13.28
CA LYS A 45 10.88 12.25 13.51
C LYS A 45 9.53 12.45 12.85
N ARG A 46 9.05 11.42 12.20
CA ARG A 46 7.73 11.42 11.58
C ARG A 46 7.11 10.06 11.81
N THR A 47 5.82 10.06 11.90
CA THR A 47 5.05 8.83 11.93
C THR A 47 4.50 8.62 10.53
N PHE A 48 4.93 7.54 9.90
CA PHE A 48 4.50 7.25 8.55
C PHE A 48 3.96 5.83 8.46
N PHE A 49 3.28 5.56 7.38
CA PHE A 49 2.69 4.25 7.14
C PHE A 49 3.54 3.52 6.10
N PHE A 50 3.92 2.29 6.43
CA PHE A 50 4.64 1.46 5.47
C PHE A 50 3.65 0.47 4.86
N LEU A 51 3.38 0.62 3.57
CA LEU A 51 2.51 -0.29 2.84
C LEU A 51 3.32 -1.51 2.47
N ASP A 52 3.06 -2.60 3.17
CA ASP A 52 3.86 -3.80 3.04
C ASP A 52 3.42 -4.65 1.86
N ASN A 53 2.12 -4.72 1.63
CA ASN A 53 1.62 -5.62 0.60
C ASN A 53 0.27 -5.15 0.08
N ILE A 54 0.10 -5.30 -1.22
CA ILE A 54 -1.19 -5.11 -1.85
C ILE A 54 -1.33 -6.20 -2.91
N VAL A 55 -2.38 -6.99 -2.79
CA VAL A 55 -2.55 -8.18 -3.60
C VAL A 55 -3.93 -8.19 -4.19
N VAL A 56 -4.00 -8.47 -5.48
CA VAL A 56 -5.27 -8.59 -6.19
C VAL A 56 -5.32 -9.99 -6.82
N ARG A 57 -6.44 -10.66 -6.63
CA ARG A 57 -6.64 -11.99 -7.19
C ARG A 57 -6.38 -11.94 -8.69
N LYS A 58 -5.77 -13.00 -9.20
CA LYS A 58 -5.27 -13.00 -10.57
C LYS A 58 -6.34 -12.69 -11.60
N ASP A 59 -7.53 -13.23 -11.42
CA ASP A 59 -8.63 -13.03 -12.36
C ASP A 59 -9.28 -11.65 -12.21
N ARG A 60 -8.82 -10.84 -11.27
CA ARG A 60 -9.32 -9.48 -11.06
C ARG A 60 -8.27 -8.43 -11.37
N GLN A 61 -7.09 -8.84 -11.80
CA GLN A 61 -6.06 -7.89 -12.18
C GLN A 61 -6.49 -7.18 -13.45
N GLY A 62 -6.19 -5.89 -13.53
CA GLY A 62 -6.63 -5.09 -14.64
C GLY A 62 -8.05 -4.57 -14.50
N SER A 63 -8.73 -4.86 -13.41
CA SER A 63 -10.11 -4.43 -13.18
C SER A 63 -10.21 -3.10 -12.44
N GLY A 64 -9.08 -2.55 -11.99
CA GLY A 64 -9.08 -1.33 -11.18
C GLY A 64 -9.13 -1.59 -9.69
N LEU A 65 -9.17 -2.85 -9.27
CA LEU A 65 -9.29 -3.18 -7.87
C LEU A 65 -8.06 -2.76 -7.08
N GLY A 66 -6.87 -2.96 -7.65
CA GLY A 66 -5.64 -2.51 -6.98
C GLY A 66 -5.65 -1.03 -6.73
N SER A 67 -6.09 -0.26 -7.70
CA SER A 67 -6.20 1.18 -7.55
C SER A 67 -7.19 1.56 -6.45
N GLN A 68 -8.30 0.84 -6.38
CA GLN A 68 -9.30 1.09 -5.34
C GLN A 68 -8.79 0.77 -3.95
N LEU A 69 -8.06 -0.34 -3.82
CA LEU A 69 -7.43 -0.68 -2.54
C LEU A 69 -6.44 0.39 -2.12
N PHE A 70 -5.67 0.89 -3.07
CA PHE A 70 -4.72 1.96 -2.81
C PHE A 70 -5.42 3.21 -2.31
N ASP A 71 -6.50 3.59 -3.00
CA ASP A 71 -7.24 4.78 -2.59
C ASP A 71 -7.78 4.63 -1.19
N ARG A 72 -8.21 3.43 -0.83
CA ARG A 72 -8.71 3.18 0.52
C ARG A 72 -7.60 3.33 1.55
N ILE A 73 -6.42 2.80 1.25
CA ILE A 73 -5.27 2.96 2.13
C ILE A 73 -4.93 4.43 2.32
N ILE A 74 -4.93 5.19 1.23
CA ILE A 74 -4.59 6.60 1.30
C ILE A 74 -5.61 7.34 2.17
N THR A 75 -6.88 7.04 1.99
CA THR A 75 -7.93 7.67 2.78
C THR A 75 -7.73 7.39 4.28
N GLU A 76 -7.49 6.12 4.62
CA GLU A 76 -7.29 5.75 6.02
C GLU A 76 -6.05 6.42 6.60
N CYS A 77 -4.99 6.50 5.81
CA CYS A 77 -3.77 7.13 6.29
C CYS A 77 -3.96 8.61 6.54
N ARG A 78 -4.74 9.27 5.70
CA ARG A 78 -5.06 10.67 5.93
C ARG A 78 -5.87 10.86 7.21
N GLU A 79 -6.83 9.97 7.44
CA GLU A 79 -7.64 10.05 8.65
C GLU A 79 -6.82 9.79 9.89
N ARG A 80 -5.83 8.91 9.80
CA ARG A 80 -4.94 8.62 10.91
C ARG A 80 -3.80 9.65 11.04
N LYS A 81 -3.75 10.61 10.13
CA LYS A 81 -2.81 11.73 10.15
C LYS A 81 -1.35 11.28 10.03
N TYR A 82 -1.11 10.24 9.25
CA TYR A 82 0.25 9.86 8.90
C TYR A 82 0.86 10.92 8.00
N SER A 83 2.15 11.16 8.17
CA SER A 83 2.83 12.18 7.37
C SER A 83 3.00 11.74 5.92
N ASP A 84 3.22 10.43 5.70
CA ASP A 84 3.45 9.92 4.36
C ASP A 84 3.24 8.42 4.35
N ILE A 85 3.21 7.87 3.15
CA ILE A 85 3.13 6.44 2.92
C ILE A 85 4.39 6.05 2.16
N MET A 86 5.05 4.99 2.63
CA MET A 86 6.25 4.48 1.98
C MET A 86 6.01 3.04 1.57
N LEU A 87 6.62 2.64 0.45
CA LEU A 87 6.58 1.26 0.01
C LEU A 87 7.86 0.92 -0.74
N ASN A 88 8.09 -0.37 -0.91
CA ASN A 88 9.19 -0.87 -1.73
C ASN A 88 8.62 -1.58 -2.95
N VAL A 89 9.34 -1.49 -4.06
CA VAL A 89 8.95 -2.19 -5.28
C VAL A 89 10.22 -2.55 -6.03
N TYR A 90 10.21 -3.75 -6.61
CA TYR A 90 11.34 -4.17 -7.45
C TYR A 90 11.35 -3.35 -8.74
N SER A 91 12.55 -3.01 -9.19
CA SER A 91 12.72 -2.15 -10.35
C SER A 91 12.17 -2.76 -11.63
N PHE A 92 12.07 -4.10 -11.70
CA PHE A 92 11.53 -4.76 -12.88
C PHE A 92 10.00 -4.79 -12.92
N ASN A 93 9.35 -4.35 -11.87
CA ASN A 93 7.88 -4.36 -11.80
C ASN A 93 7.32 -3.06 -12.34
N ALA A 94 7.40 -2.94 -13.67
CA ALA A 94 7.03 -1.69 -14.32
C ALA A 94 5.57 -1.31 -14.12
N GLY A 95 4.70 -2.32 -14.10
CA GLY A 95 3.28 -2.05 -13.92
C GLY A 95 2.96 -1.47 -12.57
N ALA A 96 3.57 -2.02 -11.52
CA ALA A 96 3.36 -1.51 -10.17
C ALA A 96 3.94 -0.11 -10.04
N ILE A 97 5.12 0.12 -10.60
CA ILE A 97 5.75 1.43 -10.53
C ILE A 97 4.88 2.48 -11.19
N ALA A 98 4.31 2.15 -12.36
CA ALA A 98 3.44 3.08 -13.07
C ALA A 98 2.22 3.42 -12.21
N LEU A 99 1.63 2.43 -11.55
CA LEU A 99 0.49 2.66 -10.68
C LEU A 99 0.87 3.58 -9.52
N TYR A 100 2.01 3.30 -8.89
CA TYR A 100 2.42 4.10 -7.74
C TYR A 100 2.68 5.55 -8.14
N GLU A 101 3.34 5.74 -9.27
CA GLU A 101 3.63 7.09 -9.75
C GLU A 101 2.34 7.81 -10.11
N LYS A 102 1.38 7.09 -10.66
CA LYS A 102 0.08 7.69 -10.96
C LYS A 102 -0.64 8.14 -9.69
N LYS A 103 -0.42 7.44 -8.58
CA LYS A 103 -1.01 7.82 -7.30
C LYS A 103 -0.25 8.95 -6.61
N GLY A 104 0.86 9.39 -7.17
CA GLY A 104 1.62 10.51 -6.62
C GLY A 104 2.88 10.11 -5.87
N PHE A 105 3.23 8.83 -5.88
CA PHE A 105 4.47 8.40 -5.24
C PHE A 105 5.66 8.80 -6.07
N THR A 106 6.75 9.15 -5.40
CA THR A 106 8.02 9.45 -6.06
C THR A 106 9.09 8.55 -5.49
N GLN A 107 10.08 8.27 -6.30
CA GLN A 107 11.17 7.41 -5.89
C GLN A 107 12.01 8.10 -4.82
N LEU A 108 12.23 7.39 -3.72
CA LEU A 108 12.97 7.92 -2.59
C LEU A 108 14.43 7.46 -2.60
N SER A 109 14.66 6.20 -2.97
CA SER A 109 16.00 5.62 -2.91
C SER A 109 16.10 4.49 -3.93
N ARG A 110 17.30 3.94 -4.05
CA ARG A 110 17.55 2.79 -4.93
C ARG A 110 18.42 1.78 -4.18
N ASP A 111 18.10 0.53 -4.36
CA ASP A 111 18.91 -0.57 -3.84
C ASP A 111 19.69 -1.19 -4.98
N TYR A 112 20.94 -1.51 -4.71
CA TYR A 112 21.82 -2.18 -5.67
C TYR A 112 22.37 -3.44 -5.05
N ILE A 113 22.60 -4.45 -5.88
CA ILE A 113 23.17 -5.71 -5.41
C ILE A 113 24.23 -6.17 -6.40
N LEU A 114 25.31 -6.69 -5.86
CA LEU A 114 26.33 -7.36 -6.65
C LEU A 114 26.47 -8.78 -6.13
N GLU A 115 26.11 -9.74 -6.96
CA GLU A 115 26.28 -11.14 -6.58
C GLU A 115 27.71 -11.56 -6.87
N LEU A 116 28.34 -12.19 -5.88
CA LEU A 116 29.75 -12.59 -5.96
C LEU A 116 29.91 -14.04 -6.39
#